data_35dc5200ea7b16b11e093d22a5c64118
#
_entry.id   35dc5200ea7b16b11e093d22a5c64118
#
_cell.length_a   1.000
_cell.length_b   1.000
_cell.length_c   1.000
_cell.angle_alpha   90.00
_cell.angle_beta   90.00
_cell.angle_gamma   90.00
#
_symmetry.space_group_name_H-M   'P 1'
#
loop_
_entity.id
_entity.type
_entity.pdbx_description
1 polymer ?
#
loop_
_entity_poly.entity_id
_entity_poly.type
_entity_poly.pdbx_seq_one_letter_code
_entity_poly.pdbx_strand_id
1 'polypeptide(L)'
;MSKNKLCWLGLIAILLVTGCQSKGLFQPPANSSLALMLEESITDYLVTNIGITSFGGEAFCAHEFLDAERATQGNIYIWALCQEYSLEHGSLTTGSGISLPVALQTQENNDHAEIIGHLVPGDGSYYGPDVRSIFPKKFWPQIMPQNNDEINQYNSRANKLQEETRMQAEVYYSIED
;
A
#
# COMPACT_ATOMS: atom_id res chain seq x y z
N MET A 1 26.25 12.00 -87.69
CA MET A 1 26.04 10.80 -86.88
C MET A 1 26.68 11.07 -85.55
N SER A 2 25.88 11.51 -84.57
CA SER A 2 26.37 11.77 -83.26
C SER A 2 25.24 11.44 -82.30
N LYS A 3 25.48 10.51 -81.38
CA LYS A 3 24.51 10.05 -80.37
C LYS A 3 24.83 10.71 -79.02
N ASN A 4 24.00 11.66 -78.62
CA ASN A 4 24.05 12.23 -77.27
C ASN A 4 23.43 11.26 -76.29
N LYS A 5 24.19 10.84 -75.26
CA LYS A 5 23.70 10.12 -74.11
C LYS A 5 23.49 11.13 -72.99
N LEU A 6 22.22 11.35 -72.67
CA LEU A 6 21.78 12.16 -71.54
C LEU A 6 21.81 11.30 -70.29
N CYS A 7 22.67 11.69 -69.34
CA CYS A 7 22.83 11.04 -68.08
C CYS A 7 21.77 11.59 -67.13
N TRP A 8 20.81 10.75 -66.71
CA TRP A 8 19.78 11.08 -65.71
C TRP A 8 20.31 10.73 -64.30
N LEU A 9 20.63 11.76 -63.54
CA LEU A 9 20.92 11.64 -62.08
C LEU A 9 19.63 11.53 -61.34
N GLY A 10 19.31 10.32 -60.86
CA GLY A 10 18.18 10.08 -59.97
C GLY A 10 18.50 10.53 -58.53
N LEU A 11 17.79 11.53 -58.08
CA LEU A 11 17.85 12.01 -56.70
C LEU A 11 17.03 11.04 -55.81
N ILE A 12 17.73 10.21 -55.03
CA ILE A 12 17.08 9.36 -54.01
C ILE A 12 16.84 10.21 -52.78
N ALA A 13 15.58 10.61 -52.58
CA ALA A 13 15.14 11.23 -51.33
C ALA A 13 14.99 10.15 -50.26
N ILE A 14 15.91 10.12 -49.29
CA ILE A 14 15.82 9.28 -48.11
C ILE A 14 14.85 9.97 -47.14
N LEU A 15 13.63 9.46 -47.05
CA LEU A 15 12.67 9.81 -46.02
C LEU A 15 13.11 9.17 -44.69
N LEU A 16 13.72 9.97 -43.81
CA LEU A 16 13.94 9.61 -42.41
C LEU A 16 12.58 9.61 -41.71
N VAL A 17 12.00 8.43 -41.54
CA VAL A 17 10.86 8.22 -40.65
C VAL A 17 11.39 8.24 -39.24
N THR A 18 11.32 9.39 -38.58
CA THR A 18 11.49 9.48 -37.12
C THR A 18 10.31 8.80 -36.45
N GLY A 19 10.47 7.52 -36.13
CA GLY A 19 9.54 6.79 -35.27
C GLY A 19 9.50 7.44 -33.88
N CYS A 20 8.43 8.17 -33.55
CA CYS A 20 8.07 8.48 -32.19
C CYS A 20 7.82 7.15 -31.48
N GLN A 21 8.81 6.69 -30.70
CA GLN A 21 8.57 5.68 -29.68
C GLN A 21 7.67 6.33 -28.62
N SER A 22 6.37 6.06 -28.70
CA SER A 22 5.46 6.25 -27.58
C SER A 22 6.01 5.41 -26.43
N LYS A 23 6.50 6.09 -25.36
CA LYS A 23 6.79 5.45 -24.09
C LYS A 23 5.48 4.76 -23.68
N GLY A 24 5.48 3.42 -23.74
CA GLY A 24 4.35 2.64 -23.27
C GLY A 24 4.06 3.07 -21.84
N LEU A 25 2.89 3.62 -21.62
CA LEU A 25 2.33 3.80 -20.30
C LEU A 25 2.39 2.42 -19.64
N PHE A 26 3.16 2.33 -18.56
CA PHE A 26 3.23 1.12 -17.74
C PHE A 26 1.82 0.91 -17.17
N GLN A 27 1.07 0.03 -17.80
CA GLN A 27 -0.26 -0.35 -17.32
C GLN A 27 -0.03 -1.46 -16.31
N PRO A 28 -0.25 -1.21 -15.01
CA PRO A 28 -0.09 -2.25 -14.01
C PRO A 28 -1.04 -3.42 -14.33
N PRO A 29 -0.68 -4.66 -14.03
CA PRO A 29 -1.56 -5.80 -14.26
C PRO A 29 -2.91 -5.59 -13.55
N ALA A 30 -4.00 -6.08 -14.13
CA ALA A 30 -5.38 -5.86 -13.65
C ALA A 30 -5.57 -6.19 -12.15
N ASN A 31 -4.83 -7.19 -11.64
CA ASN A 31 -4.84 -7.55 -10.22
C ASN A 31 -4.21 -6.48 -9.30
N SER A 32 -3.26 -5.67 -9.80
CA SER A 32 -2.70 -4.55 -9.03
C SER A 32 -3.62 -3.33 -9.03
N SER A 33 -4.49 -3.19 -10.04
CA SER A 33 -5.48 -2.12 -10.09
C SER A 33 -6.53 -2.26 -8.98
N LEU A 34 -7.06 -3.46 -8.77
CA LEU A 34 -8.03 -3.71 -7.69
C LEU A 34 -7.42 -3.48 -6.31
N ALA A 35 -6.18 -3.91 -6.09
CA ALA A 35 -5.49 -3.68 -4.83
C ALA A 35 -5.18 -2.19 -4.59
N LEU A 36 -4.85 -1.42 -5.63
CA LEU A 36 -4.67 0.04 -5.53
C LEU A 36 -5.97 0.77 -5.22
N MET A 37 -7.09 0.35 -5.81
CA MET A 37 -8.43 0.89 -5.48
C MET A 37 -8.85 0.57 -4.05
N LEU A 38 -8.33 -0.54 -3.48
CA LEU A 38 -8.60 -0.91 -2.09
C LEU A 38 -7.69 -0.18 -1.09
N GLU A 39 -6.54 0.37 -1.49
CA GLU A 39 -5.61 1.02 -0.55
C GLU A 39 -6.27 2.18 0.20
N GLU A 40 -6.95 3.07 -0.52
CA GLU A 40 -7.69 4.17 0.08
C GLU A 40 -8.85 3.65 0.95
N SER A 41 -9.62 2.70 0.44
CA SER A 41 -10.72 2.06 1.17
C SER A 41 -10.24 1.31 2.43
N ILE A 42 -9.05 0.71 2.40
CA ILE A 42 -8.45 0.05 3.57
C ILE A 42 -8.10 1.09 4.64
N THR A 43 -7.48 2.20 4.27
CA THR A 43 -7.12 3.26 5.21
C THR A 43 -8.35 3.83 5.90
N ASP A 44 -9.40 4.16 5.17
CA ASP A 44 -10.67 4.66 5.73
C ASP A 44 -11.34 3.62 6.64
N TYR A 45 -11.31 2.35 6.22
CA TYR A 45 -11.82 1.25 7.05
C TYR A 45 -11.06 1.11 8.36
N LEU A 46 -9.72 1.20 8.33
CA LEU A 46 -8.88 1.11 9.52
C LEU A 46 -9.13 2.27 10.48
N VAL A 47 -9.22 3.50 9.98
CA VAL A 47 -9.54 4.67 10.81
C VAL A 47 -10.87 4.48 11.54
N THR A 48 -11.88 3.97 10.83
CA THR A 48 -13.25 3.83 11.36
C THR A 48 -13.38 2.66 12.32
N ASN A 49 -12.68 1.52 12.09
CA ASN A 49 -12.96 0.26 12.78
C ASN A 49 -11.83 -0.22 13.70
N ILE A 50 -10.61 0.30 13.55
CA ILE A 50 -9.40 -0.09 14.31
C ILE A 50 -8.82 1.11 15.05
N GLY A 51 -8.86 2.31 14.45
CA GLY A 51 -8.34 3.55 15.03
C GLY A 51 -8.94 3.82 16.41
N ILE A 52 -8.09 4.24 17.34
CA ILE A 52 -8.49 4.60 18.72
C ILE A 52 -8.07 6.02 18.96
N THR A 53 -9.01 6.84 19.48
CA THR A 53 -8.75 8.19 19.97
C THR A 53 -9.19 8.28 21.42
N SER A 54 -8.30 8.65 22.33
CA SER A 54 -8.58 8.74 23.77
C SER A 54 -8.13 10.08 24.37
N PHE A 55 -7.39 10.89 23.59
CA PHE A 55 -6.80 12.15 24.05
C PHE A 55 -7.32 13.36 23.27
N GLY A 56 -8.37 13.19 22.46
CA GLY A 56 -9.02 14.29 21.74
C GLY A 56 -8.36 14.70 20.43
N GLY A 57 -7.45 13.85 19.91
CA GLY A 57 -6.87 13.99 18.59
C GLY A 57 -7.64 13.22 17.51
N GLU A 58 -7.03 13.13 16.33
CA GLU A 58 -7.53 12.36 15.19
C GLU A 58 -6.68 11.11 14.97
N ALA A 59 -7.31 10.02 14.54
CA ALA A 59 -6.62 8.77 14.24
C ALA A 59 -6.16 8.76 12.77
N PHE A 60 -4.89 8.44 12.55
CA PHE A 60 -4.29 8.24 11.23
C PHE A 60 -3.79 6.80 11.14
N CYS A 61 -4.14 6.11 10.06
CA CYS A 61 -3.80 4.71 9.88
C CYS A 61 -2.94 4.53 8.64
N ALA A 62 -1.95 3.64 8.75
CA ALA A 62 -1.15 3.14 7.65
C ALA A 62 -1.11 1.62 7.69
N HIS A 63 -0.84 0.98 6.55
CA HIS A 63 -0.80 -0.48 6.49
C HIS A 63 0.25 -0.98 5.49
N GLU A 64 0.66 -2.23 5.68
CA GLU A 64 1.51 -2.96 4.76
C GLU A 64 0.91 -4.34 4.49
N PHE A 65 0.82 -4.73 3.22
CA PHE A 65 0.36 -6.06 2.85
C PHE A 65 1.38 -7.12 3.28
N LEU A 66 0.91 -8.18 3.93
CA LEU A 66 1.76 -9.32 4.29
C LEU A 66 2.05 -10.23 3.08
N ASP A 67 1.26 -10.13 2.01
CA ASP A 67 1.44 -10.87 0.77
C ASP A 67 1.68 -9.91 -0.40
N ALA A 68 2.81 -10.09 -1.08
CA ALA A 68 3.14 -9.32 -2.28
C ALA A 68 2.16 -9.58 -3.46
N GLU A 69 1.55 -10.75 -3.51
CA GLU A 69 0.61 -11.11 -4.58
C GLU A 69 -0.79 -10.54 -4.39
N ARG A 70 -1.06 -9.92 -3.24
CA ARG A 70 -2.32 -9.22 -2.91
C ARG A 70 -3.54 -10.05 -3.36
N ALA A 71 -3.98 -10.98 -2.52
CA ALA A 71 -5.16 -11.79 -2.81
C ALA A 71 -6.37 -10.89 -3.11
N THR A 72 -7.05 -11.16 -4.21
CA THR A 72 -8.20 -10.37 -4.66
C THR A 72 -9.54 -10.95 -4.20
N GLN A 73 -9.53 -12.15 -3.64
CA GLN A 73 -10.74 -12.82 -3.14
C GLN A 73 -10.50 -13.42 -1.76
N GLY A 74 -11.46 -13.22 -0.86
CA GLY A 74 -11.46 -13.74 0.49
C GLY A 74 -10.77 -12.80 1.48
N ASN A 75 -9.77 -13.28 2.22
CA ASN A 75 -9.07 -12.45 3.20
C ASN A 75 -7.85 -11.75 2.60
N ILE A 76 -7.74 -10.45 2.83
CA ILE A 76 -6.53 -9.66 2.60
C ILE A 76 -5.80 -9.55 3.94
N TYR A 77 -4.53 -9.93 3.96
CA TYR A 77 -3.72 -9.93 5.17
C TYR A 77 -2.78 -8.74 5.16
N ILE A 78 -2.92 -7.88 6.17
CA ILE A 78 -2.11 -6.67 6.33
C ILE A 78 -1.52 -6.59 7.74
N TRP A 79 -0.49 -5.78 7.89
CA TRP A 79 -0.11 -5.20 9.17
C TRP A 79 -0.61 -3.77 9.19
N ALA A 80 -1.37 -3.38 10.19
CA ALA A 80 -1.88 -2.04 10.37
C ALA A 80 -1.21 -1.35 11.57
N LEU A 81 -1.02 -0.05 11.45
CA LEU A 81 -0.69 0.85 12.53
C LEU A 81 -1.64 2.04 12.45
N CYS A 82 -2.37 2.30 13.54
CA CYS A 82 -3.17 3.50 13.71
C CYS A 82 -2.62 4.28 14.91
N GLN A 83 -2.38 5.57 14.73
CA GLN A 83 -1.85 6.46 15.75
C GLN A 83 -2.71 7.71 15.85
N GLU A 84 -3.12 8.05 17.06
CA GLU A 84 -3.76 9.32 17.35
C GLU A 84 -2.73 10.44 17.39
N TYR A 85 -3.03 11.53 16.71
CA TYR A 85 -2.27 12.79 16.77
C TYR A 85 -3.19 13.94 17.09
N SER A 86 -2.66 14.90 17.87
CA SER A 86 -3.26 16.22 18.13
C SER A 86 -2.24 17.30 17.86
N LEU A 87 -2.70 18.51 17.57
CA LEU A 87 -1.83 19.68 17.42
C LEU A 87 -1.78 20.47 18.74
N GLU A 88 -0.66 20.46 19.42
CA GLU A 88 -0.44 21.23 20.64
C GLU A 88 0.70 22.26 20.45
N HIS A 89 0.38 23.53 20.62
CA HIS A 89 1.33 24.63 20.50
C HIS A 89 2.11 24.65 19.16
N GLY A 90 1.46 24.20 18.07
CA GLY A 90 2.06 24.14 16.73
C GLY A 90 2.93 22.90 16.47
N SER A 91 2.92 21.92 17.37
CA SER A 91 3.64 20.66 17.20
C SER A 91 2.71 19.47 17.32
N LEU A 92 2.96 18.39 16.56
CA LEU A 92 2.23 17.14 16.71
C LEU A 92 2.57 16.48 18.04
N THR A 93 1.51 16.10 18.74
CA THR A 93 1.58 15.27 19.96
C THR A 93 0.89 13.94 19.69
N THR A 94 1.53 12.85 20.08
CA THR A 94 1.00 11.50 19.92
C THR A 94 0.10 11.11 21.11
N GLY A 95 -1.07 10.58 20.80
CA GLY A 95 -2.00 10.00 21.77
C GLY A 95 -2.01 8.46 21.74
N SER A 96 -3.21 7.87 21.69
CA SER A 96 -3.41 6.43 21.59
C SER A 96 -2.86 5.85 20.32
N GLY A 97 -2.32 4.63 20.37
CA GLY A 97 -1.85 3.92 19.20
C GLY A 97 -2.12 2.42 19.26
N ILE A 98 -2.32 1.81 18.11
CA ILE A 98 -2.48 0.36 17.97
C ILE A 98 -1.70 -0.12 16.75
N SER A 99 -0.95 -1.22 16.91
CA SER A 99 -0.18 -1.83 15.82
C SER A 99 -0.39 -3.34 15.88
N LEU A 100 -1.01 -3.92 14.83
CA LEU A 100 -1.41 -5.31 14.83
C LEU A 100 -1.61 -5.88 13.42
N PRO A 101 -1.54 -7.22 13.25
CA PRO A 101 -1.93 -7.87 12.02
C PRO A 101 -3.45 -7.93 11.90
N VAL A 102 -3.96 -7.68 10.70
CA VAL A 102 -5.39 -7.69 10.39
C VAL A 102 -5.66 -8.60 9.19
N ALA A 103 -6.65 -9.46 9.30
CA ALA A 103 -7.23 -10.18 8.17
C ALA A 103 -8.53 -9.48 7.77
N LEU A 104 -8.48 -8.67 6.72
CA LEU A 104 -9.65 -8.00 6.16
C LEU A 104 -10.46 -9.02 5.35
N GLN A 105 -11.74 -9.13 5.64
CA GLN A 105 -12.68 -9.96 4.90
C GLN A 105 -13.25 -9.14 3.75
N THR A 106 -13.08 -9.61 2.52
CA THR A 106 -13.56 -8.91 1.33
C THR A 106 -14.57 -9.72 0.57
N GLN A 107 -15.54 -9.03 -0.02
CA GLN A 107 -16.50 -9.57 -0.95
C GLN A 107 -16.40 -8.83 -2.27
N GLU A 108 -16.36 -9.56 -3.37
CA GLU A 108 -16.43 -9.00 -4.71
C GLU A 108 -17.88 -8.71 -5.08
N ASN A 109 -18.17 -7.48 -5.47
CA ASN A 109 -19.51 -7.04 -5.86
C ASN A 109 -19.41 -6.19 -7.14
N ASN A 110 -19.79 -6.75 -8.30
CA ASN A 110 -19.88 -6.07 -9.59
C ASN A 110 -18.63 -5.22 -9.93
N ASP A 111 -17.46 -5.82 -10.00
CA ASP A 111 -16.15 -5.21 -10.31
C ASP A 111 -15.55 -4.34 -9.19
N HIS A 112 -16.13 -4.32 -7.98
CA HIS A 112 -15.55 -3.69 -6.80
C HIS A 112 -15.36 -4.71 -5.69
N ALA A 113 -14.22 -4.62 -4.98
CA ALA A 113 -14.03 -5.37 -3.74
C ALA A 113 -14.45 -4.48 -2.57
N GLU A 114 -15.34 -5.00 -1.72
CA GLU A 114 -15.84 -4.33 -0.53
C GLU A 114 -15.26 -5.02 0.72
N ILE A 115 -14.84 -4.25 1.72
CA ILE A 115 -14.42 -4.78 3.01
C ILE A 115 -15.68 -4.96 3.86
N ILE A 116 -16.02 -6.21 4.17
CA ILE A 116 -17.23 -6.59 4.91
C ILE A 116 -16.97 -6.90 6.38
N GLY A 117 -15.70 -6.96 6.80
CA GLY A 117 -15.31 -7.25 8.18
C GLY A 117 -13.81 -7.43 8.33
N HIS A 118 -13.39 -7.68 9.56
CA HIS A 118 -12.00 -7.98 9.87
C HIS A 118 -11.87 -8.98 11.02
N LEU A 119 -10.72 -9.65 11.08
CA LEU A 119 -10.30 -10.47 12.21
C LEU A 119 -8.95 -9.99 12.69
N VAL A 120 -8.80 -9.87 14.00
CA VAL A 120 -7.56 -9.52 14.68
C VAL A 120 -7.29 -10.51 15.81
N PRO A 121 -6.02 -10.80 16.15
CA PRO A 121 -5.71 -11.66 17.29
C PRO A 121 -6.03 -10.93 18.62
N GLY A 122 -6.48 -11.66 19.60
CA GLY A 122 -6.64 -11.17 20.97
C GLY A 122 -5.30 -10.95 21.66
N ASP A 123 -5.34 -10.26 22.79
CA ASP A 123 -4.16 -9.91 23.56
C ASP A 123 -3.67 -11.04 24.48
N GLY A 124 -2.42 -10.89 24.93
CA GLY A 124 -1.81 -11.76 25.93
C GLY A 124 -1.72 -13.22 25.50
N SER A 125 -2.28 -14.14 26.29
CA SER A 125 -2.22 -15.58 26.02
C SER A 125 -3.02 -16.02 24.80
N TYR A 126 -3.93 -15.22 24.30
CA TYR A 126 -4.72 -15.49 23.11
C TYR A 126 -3.98 -15.17 21.82
N TYR A 127 -3.02 -14.23 21.84
CA TYR A 127 -2.35 -13.75 20.64
C TYR A 127 -1.78 -14.86 19.76
N GLY A 128 -0.94 -15.72 20.32
CA GLY A 128 -0.30 -16.78 19.53
C GLY A 128 -1.27 -17.82 18.94
N PRO A 129 -2.25 -18.35 19.72
CA PRO A 129 -3.31 -19.20 19.20
C PRO A 129 -4.15 -18.53 18.10
N ASP A 130 -4.54 -17.27 18.29
CA ASP A 130 -5.37 -16.54 17.33
C ASP A 130 -4.62 -16.23 16.04
N VAL A 131 -3.34 -15.83 16.10
CA VAL A 131 -2.49 -15.67 14.92
C VAL A 131 -2.47 -16.96 14.10
N ARG A 132 -2.34 -18.12 14.73
CA ARG A 132 -2.32 -19.42 14.02
C ARG A 132 -3.68 -19.81 13.43
N SER A 133 -4.76 -19.34 14.03
CA SER A 133 -6.13 -19.59 13.57
C SER A 133 -6.55 -18.67 12.42
N ILE A 134 -6.16 -17.38 12.49
CA ILE A 134 -6.58 -16.34 11.56
C ILE A 134 -5.68 -16.29 10.33
N PHE A 135 -4.36 -16.43 10.51
CA PHE A 135 -3.37 -16.16 9.47
C PHE A 135 -2.76 -17.46 8.91
N PRO A 136 -2.62 -17.57 7.57
CA PRO A 136 -1.86 -18.64 6.94
C PRO A 136 -0.44 -18.75 7.50
N LYS A 137 0.06 -19.97 7.62
CA LYS A 137 1.39 -20.26 8.20
C LYS A 137 2.54 -19.47 7.56
N LYS A 138 2.44 -19.15 6.27
CA LYS A 138 3.45 -18.35 5.53
C LYS A 138 3.67 -16.95 6.12
N PHE A 139 2.70 -16.40 6.86
CA PHE A 139 2.80 -15.07 7.48
C PHE A 139 3.28 -15.07 8.93
N TRP A 140 3.34 -16.25 9.59
CA TRP A 140 3.75 -16.31 10.98
C TRP A 140 5.13 -15.71 11.28
N PRO A 141 6.17 -15.89 10.44
CA PRO A 141 7.46 -15.23 10.65
C PRO A 141 7.37 -13.70 10.65
N GLN A 142 6.47 -13.14 9.84
CA GLN A 142 6.26 -11.69 9.76
C GLN A 142 5.45 -11.15 10.95
N ILE A 143 4.61 -11.99 11.57
CA ILE A 143 3.71 -11.61 12.67
C ILE A 143 4.33 -11.92 14.04
N MET A 144 5.00 -13.07 14.15
CA MET A 144 5.64 -13.58 15.38
C MET A 144 7.11 -13.90 15.09
N PRO A 145 7.98 -12.89 14.93
CA PRO A 145 9.37 -13.09 14.55
C PRO A 145 10.13 -13.94 15.57
N GLN A 146 10.96 -14.87 15.09
CA GLN A 146 11.72 -15.82 15.92
C GLN A 146 13.25 -15.63 15.82
N ASN A 147 13.73 -14.89 14.83
CA ASN A 147 15.15 -14.65 14.60
C ASN A 147 15.43 -13.17 14.31
N ASN A 148 16.71 -12.78 14.30
CA ASN A 148 17.12 -11.39 14.15
C ASN A 148 16.69 -10.78 12.82
N ASP A 149 16.68 -11.54 11.73
CA ASP A 149 16.30 -11.02 10.42
C ASP A 149 14.79 -10.71 10.38
N GLU A 150 13.96 -11.59 10.93
CA GLU A 150 12.51 -11.37 11.07
C GLU A 150 12.21 -10.19 12.01
N ILE A 151 12.95 -10.05 13.12
CA ILE A 151 12.84 -8.92 14.05
C ILE A 151 13.21 -7.61 13.36
N ASN A 152 14.28 -7.59 12.57
CA ASN A 152 14.70 -6.41 11.83
C ASN A 152 13.64 -5.99 10.79
N GLN A 153 13.04 -6.94 10.08
CA GLN A 153 11.96 -6.67 9.13
C GLN A 153 10.71 -6.12 9.85
N TYR A 154 10.35 -6.72 10.99
CA TYR A 154 9.26 -6.25 11.83
C TYR A 154 9.48 -4.79 12.29
N ASN A 155 10.66 -4.47 12.80
CA ASN A 155 11.00 -3.12 13.25
C ASN A 155 11.04 -2.12 12.10
N SER A 156 11.56 -2.52 10.93
CA SER A 156 11.57 -1.68 9.73
C SER A 156 10.15 -1.32 9.28
N ARG A 157 9.24 -2.29 9.30
CA ARG A 157 7.81 -2.07 9.01
C ARG A 157 7.18 -1.10 10.01
N ALA A 158 7.42 -1.31 11.31
CA ALA A 158 6.86 -0.46 12.35
C ALA A 158 7.30 1.01 12.16
N ASN A 159 8.59 1.25 11.91
CA ASN A 159 9.11 2.58 11.67
C ASN A 159 8.52 3.24 10.41
N LYS A 160 8.39 2.48 9.33
CA LYS A 160 7.79 2.94 8.07
C LYS A 160 6.34 3.38 8.29
N LEU A 161 5.52 2.53 8.91
CA LEU A 161 4.11 2.83 9.14
C LEU A 161 3.92 4.00 10.12
N GLN A 162 4.78 4.13 11.11
CA GLN A 162 4.77 5.27 12.02
C GLN A 162 5.07 6.58 11.29
N GLU A 163 6.03 6.57 10.38
CA GLU A 163 6.35 7.74 9.56
C GLU A 163 5.20 8.10 8.61
N GLU A 164 4.55 7.10 7.99
CA GLU A 164 3.40 7.31 7.12
C GLU A 164 2.23 7.95 7.89
N THR A 165 1.90 7.48 9.10
CA THR A 165 0.84 8.09 9.92
C THR A 165 1.20 9.51 10.36
N ARG A 166 2.47 9.77 10.67
CA ARG A 166 2.97 11.10 11.01
C ARG A 166 2.81 12.08 9.83
N MET A 167 3.23 11.67 8.64
CA MET A 167 3.08 12.49 7.43
C MET A 167 1.61 12.79 7.12
N GLN A 168 0.70 11.83 7.28
CA GLN A 168 -0.74 12.06 7.12
C GLN A 168 -1.24 13.12 8.10
N ALA A 169 -0.81 13.05 9.36
CA ALA A 169 -1.19 14.03 10.38
C ALA A 169 -0.62 15.42 10.10
N GLU A 170 0.63 15.54 9.63
CA GLU A 170 1.23 16.81 9.22
C GLU A 170 0.46 17.49 8.09
N VAL A 171 0.09 16.71 7.07
CA VAL A 171 -0.76 17.22 5.98
C VAL A 171 -2.13 17.66 6.49
N TYR A 172 -2.76 16.86 7.36
CA TYR A 172 -4.08 17.17 7.92
C TYR A 172 -4.07 18.46 8.75
N TYR A 173 -3.07 18.62 9.61
CA TYR A 173 -2.92 19.82 10.44
C TYR A 173 -2.21 20.98 9.73
N SER A 174 -1.85 20.83 8.43
CA SER A 174 -1.18 21.82 7.61
C SER A 174 0.14 22.33 8.24
N ILE A 175 0.91 21.40 8.81
CA ILE A 175 2.25 21.71 9.33
C ILE A 175 3.20 21.70 8.13
N GLU A 176 3.78 22.87 7.83
CA GLU A 176 4.86 23.01 6.85
C GLU A 176 6.21 22.87 7.56
N ASP A 177 7.13 22.09 6.99
CA ASP A 177 8.51 21.91 7.46
C ASP A 177 9.36 23.18 7.27
#